data_dcc9652370cac47ef9630112a077be8b
#
_entry.id   dcc9652370cac47ef9630112a077be8b
#
_cell.length_a   1.000
_cell.length_b   1.000
_cell.length_c   1.000
_cell.angle_alpha   90.00
_cell.angle_beta   90.00
_cell.angle_gamma   90.00
#
_symmetry.space_group_name_H-M   'P 1'
#
loop_
_entity.id
_entity.type
_entity.pdbx_description
1 polymer ?
#
loop_
_entity_poly.entity_id
_entity_poly.type
_entity_poly.pdbx_seq_one_letter_code
_entity_poly.pdbx_strand_id
1 'polypeptide(L)'
;MCIRDSLGIIIDWSPVWLTKDLGAPLYLGGMIILFFNLGEIFARLLASKLISFLSEEIVGGYFSLFSCIILGLSIVTMNLNFIIPGMILFGFGTANFIAVVYRQAIKSSNEPINLTVSNLATLGFAGFIFGPVIVGYMAEYFGLTFNMYVLSVIWAINGLLLLYLMSKNKRKLI
;
A
#
# COMPACT_ATOMS: atom_id res chain seq x y z
N MET A 1 -9.89 5.68 -1.73
CA MET A 1 -9.15 6.39 -2.76
C MET A 1 -7.66 6.08 -2.70
N CYS A 2 -6.94 6.45 -1.69
CA CYS A 2 -5.46 6.38 -1.61
C CYS A 2 -4.78 5.00 -1.82
N ILE A 3 -5.47 3.88 -1.75
CA ILE A 3 -4.84 2.55 -1.75
C ILE A 3 -4.34 2.16 -3.15
N ARG A 4 -5.13 2.41 -4.18
CA ARG A 4 -4.76 2.11 -5.56
C ARG A 4 -3.80 3.13 -6.15
N ASP A 5 -3.88 4.37 -5.67
CA ASP A 5 -2.95 5.43 -6.03
C ASP A 5 -1.54 5.10 -5.59
N SER A 6 -1.41 4.58 -4.37
CA SER A 6 -0.12 4.19 -3.80
C SER A 6 0.53 3.01 -4.55
N LEU A 7 -0.26 2.05 -5.05
CA LEU A 7 0.24 0.99 -5.91
C LEU A 7 0.68 1.53 -7.28
N GLY A 8 -0.07 2.47 -7.86
CA GLY A 8 0.31 3.17 -9.08
C GLY A 8 1.65 3.90 -8.92
N ILE A 9 1.84 4.61 -7.80
CA ILE A 9 3.10 5.29 -7.49
C ILE A 9 4.28 4.32 -7.46
N ILE A 10 4.12 3.13 -6.84
CA ILE A 10 5.19 2.14 -6.77
C ILE A 10 5.52 1.60 -8.15
N ILE A 11 4.51 1.25 -8.94
CA ILE A 11 4.70 0.68 -10.28
C ILE A 11 5.34 1.70 -11.21
N ASP A 12 4.88 2.95 -11.20
CA ASP A 12 5.28 3.95 -12.18
C ASP A 12 6.55 4.70 -11.77
N TRP A 13 6.74 4.96 -10.48
CA TRP A 13 7.75 5.90 -10.01
C TRP A 13 8.92 5.28 -9.25
N SER A 14 8.78 4.08 -8.65
CA SER A 14 9.91 3.46 -7.95
C SER A 14 11.09 3.11 -8.87
N PRO A 15 10.90 2.65 -10.12
CA PRO A 15 12.01 2.45 -11.06
C PRO A 15 12.74 3.76 -11.37
N VAL A 16 11.99 4.82 -11.59
CA VAL A 16 12.53 6.15 -11.92
C VAL A 16 13.29 6.72 -10.72
N TRP A 17 12.74 6.57 -9.50
CA TRP A 17 13.38 6.97 -8.26
C TRP A 17 14.72 6.27 -8.03
N LEU A 18 14.77 4.95 -8.20
CA LEU A 18 16.00 4.20 -8.04
C LEU A 18 17.09 4.66 -9.00
N THR A 19 16.72 4.89 -10.26
CA THR A 19 17.70 5.25 -11.28
C THR A 19 18.15 6.71 -11.19
N LYS A 20 17.24 7.64 -10.91
CA LYS A 20 17.56 9.07 -10.87
C LYS A 20 18.16 9.53 -9.55
N ASP A 21 17.56 9.13 -8.43
CA ASP A 21 17.96 9.65 -7.11
C ASP A 21 19.06 8.80 -6.45
N LEU A 22 19.06 7.47 -6.69
CA LEU A 22 20.07 6.57 -6.13
C LEU A 22 21.18 6.19 -7.11
N GLY A 23 21.08 6.58 -8.40
CA GLY A 23 22.07 6.21 -9.41
C GLY A 23 22.14 4.70 -9.70
N ALA A 24 21.08 3.96 -9.38
CA ALA A 24 21.04 2.52 -9.60
C ALA A 24 20.98 2.20 -11.10
N PRO A 25 21.57 1.09 -11.54
CA PRO A 25 21.49 0.68 -12.93
C PRO A 25 20.03 0.38 -13.34
N LEU A 26 19.70 0.64 -14.60
CA LEU A 26 18.32 0.59 -15.14
C LEU A 26 17.63 -0.77 -14.88
N TYR A 27 18.36 -1.87 -14.90
CA TYR A 27 17.79 -3.20 -14.65
C TYR A 27 17.28 -3.34 -13.21
N LEU A 28 17.91 -2.69 -12.23
CA LEU A 28 17.43 -2.69 -10.84
C LEU A 28 16.13 -1.87 -10.70
N GLY A 29 15.97 -0.82 -11.48
CA GLY A 29 14.70 -0.10 -11.56
C GLY A 29 13.53 -0.99 -11.96
N GLY A 30 13.72 -1.86 -12.95
CA GLY A 30 12.71 -2.87 -13.31
C GLY A 30 12.54 -3.97 -12.25
N MET A 31 13.64 -4.42 -11.63
CA MET A 31 13.60 -5.49 -10.62
C MET A 31 12.90 -5.06 -9.31
N ILE A 32 12.88 -3.78 -8.98
CA ILE A 32 12.23 -3.32 -7.73
C ILE A 32 10.75 -3.65 -7.69
N ILE A 33 10.08 -3.59 -8.85
CA ILE A 33 8.68 -3.99 -8.98
C ILE A 33 8.51 -5.49 -8.74
N LEU A 34 9.46 -6.32 -9.23
CA LEU A 34 9.44 -7.76 -8.98
C LEU A 34 9.59 -8.05 -7.49
N PHE A 35 10.48 -7.39 -6.78
CA PHE A 35 10.66 -7.57 -5.35
C PHE A 35 9.42 -7.17 -4.55
N PHE A 36 8.79 -6.06 -4.90
CA PHE A 36 7.51 -5.67 -4.31
C PHE A 36 6.43 -6.74 -4.55
N ASN A 37 6.26 -7.17 -5.81
CA ASN A 37 5.27 -8.20 -6.18
C ASN A 37 5.55 -9.56 -5.54
N LEU A 38 6.80 -9.94 -5.33
CA LEU A 38 7.14 -11.15 -4.57
C LEU A 38 6.59 -11.08 -3.16
N GLY A 39 6.77 -9.96 -2.46
CA GLY A 39 6.16 -9.73 -1.15
C GLY A 39 4.65 -9.90 -1.17
N GLU A 40 3.98 -9.29 -2.16
CA GLU A 40 2.53 -9.40 -2.34
C GLU A 40 2.07 -10.85 -2.57
N ILE A 41 2.76 -11.60 -3.44
CA ILE A 41 2.43 -13.00 -3.76
C ILE A 41 2.52 -13.85 -2.49
N PHE A 42 3.62 -13.76 -1.74
CA PHE A 42 3.78 -14.52 -0.49
C PHE A 42 2.69 -14.18 0.53
N ALA A 43 2.36 -12.90 0.72
CA ALA A 43 1.31 -12.50 1.64
C ALA A 43 -0.07 -13.03 1.21
N ARG A 44 -0.38 -13.02 -0.09
CA ARG A 44 -1.65 -13.54 -0.61
C ARG A 44 -1.75 -15.05 -0.52
N LEU A 45 -0.68 -15.80 -0.78
CA LEU A 45 -0.64 -17.25 -0.59
C LEU A 45 -0.87 -17.63 0.88
N LEU A 46 -0.39 -16.84 1.81
CA LEU A 46 -0.55 -17.05 3.24
C LEU A 46 -1.81 -16.39 3.82
N ALA A 47 -2.58 -15.65 3.04
CA ALA A 47 -3.68 -14.79 3.51
C ALA A 47 -4.70 -15.53 4.38
N SER A 48 -5.14 -16.74 3.96
CA SER A 48 -6.12 -17.53 4.71
C SER A 48 -5.59 -17.95 6.09
N LYS A 49 -4.33 -18.37 6.15
CA LYS A 49 -3.67 -18.75 7.39
C LYS A 49 -3.43 -17.52 8.27
N LEU A 50 -2.94 -16.43 7.70
CA LEU A 50 -2.69 -15.18 8.44
C LEU A 50 -3.98 -14.64 9.06
N ILE A 51 -5.07 -14.60 8.32
CA ILE A 51 -6.35 -14.07 8.83
C ILE A 51 -6.96 -15.01 9.89
N SER A 52 -6.78 -16.33 9.77
CA SER A 52 -7.29 -17.28 10.77
C SER A 52 -6.52 -17.21 12.09
N PHE A 53 -5.21 -16.95 12.04
CA PHE A 53 -4.36 -16.89 13.24
C PHE A 53 -4.31 -15.49 13.87
N LEU A 54 -4.25 -14.41 13.05
CA LEU A 54 -3.90 -13.07 13.52
C LEU A 54 -5.08 -12.09 13.55
N SER A 55 -6.23 -12.44 13.01
CA SER A 55 -7.38 -11.54 12.79
C SER A 55 -7.22 -10.55 11.62
N GLU A 56 -8.37 -10.08 11.11
CA GLU A 56 -8.41 -9.08 10.02
C GLU A 56 -7.77 -7.73 10.42
N GLU A 57 -7.82 -7.37 11.70
CA GLU A 57 -7.23 -6.12 12.21
C GLU A 57 -5.71 -6.11 12.10
N ILE A 58 -5.08 -7.23 12.47
CA ILE A 58 -3.63 -7.34 12.42
C ILE A 58 -3.17 -7.37 10.96
N VAL A 59 -3.80 -8.20 10.15
CA VAL A 59 -3.38 -8.42 8.75
C VAL A 59 -3.66 -7.19 7.88
N GLY A 60 -4.76 -6.48 8.09
CA GLY A 60 -5.09 -5.28 7.31
C GLY A 60 -4.46 -4.00 7.89
N GLY A 61 -4.63 -3.76 9.19
CA GLY A 61 -4.23 -2.51 9.83
C GLY A 61 -2.79 -2.48 10.29
N TYR A 62 -2.39 -3.38 11.19
CA TYR A 62 -1.03 -3.34 11.76
C TYR A 62 0.05 -3.71 10.74
N PHE A 63 -0.20 -4.64 9.81
CA PHE A 63 0.76 -4.95 8.76
C PHE A 63 0.96 -3.76 7.82
N SER A 64 -0.11 -3.02 7.52
CA SER A 64 -0.02 -1.78 6.75
C SER A 64 0.82 -0.71 7.47
N LEU A 65 0.65 -0.52 8.77
CA LEU A 65 1.47 0.40 9.57
C LEU A 65 2.94 -0.04 9.63
N PHE A 66 3.18 -1.33 9.87
CA PHE A 66 4.53 -1.89 9.91
C PHE A 66 5.27 -1.70 8.58
N SER A 67 4.58 -1.94 7.46
CA SER A 67 5.15 -1.76 6.12
C SER A 67 5.50 -0.30 5.81
N CYS A 68 4.73 0.67 6.34
CA CYS A 68 5.07 2.09 6.21
C CYS A 68 6.36 2.45 6.93
N ILE A 69 6.54 1.92 8.14
CA ILE A 69 7.76 2.15 8.92
C ILE A 69 8.97 1.58 8.18
N ILE A 70 8.85 0.36 7.66
CA ILE A 70 9.92 -0.28 6.89
C ILE A 70 10.25 0.51 5.64
N LEU A 71 9.25 0.92 4.87
CA LEU A 71 9.48 1.73 3.67
C LEU A 71 10.16 3.06 4.03
N GLY A 72 9.65 3.77 5.04
CA GLY A 72 10.24 5.02 5.50
C GLY A 72 11.69 4.88 5.93
N LEU A 73 12.02 3.85 6.72
CA LEU A 73 13.39 3.54 7.14
C LEU A 73 14.28 3.19 5.95
N SER A 74 13.76 2.41 5.00
CA SER A 74 14.52 2.04 3.79
C SER A 74 14.87 3.26 2.94
N ILE A 75 13.95 4.23 2.82
CA ILE A 75 14.20 5.48 2.08
C ILE A 75 15.27 6.31 2.79
N VAL A 76 15.26 6.41 4.11
CA VAL A 76 16.26 7.17 4.89
C VAL A 76 17.67 6.66 4.67
N THR A 77 17.85 5.34 4.51
CA THR A 77 19.19 4.76 4.32
C THR A 77 19.81 5.08 2.97
N MET A 78 18.99 5.40 1.94
CA MET A 78 19.41 5.59 0.54
C MET A 78 20.33 4.48 0.02
N ASN A 79 20.20 3.27 0.56
CA ASN A 79 21.06 2.14 0.26
C ASN A 79 20.22 0.98 -0.31
N LEU A 80 20.61 0.50 -1.49
CA LEU A 80 19.94 -0.57 -2.21
C LEU A 80 19.81 -1.87 -1.39
N ASN A 81 20.80 -2.18 -0.55
CA ASN A 81 20.78 -3.36 0.29
C ASN A 81 19.64 -3.35 1.34
N PHE A 82 19.15 -2.17 1.72
CA PHE A 82 18.00 -2.01 2.61
C PHE A 82 16.69 -1.76 1.85
N ILE A 83 16.76 -1.09 0.70
CA ILE A 83 15.59 -0.77 -0.11
C ILE A 83 14.98 -2.04 -0.71
N ILE A 84 15.78 -2.96 -1.23
CA ILE A 84 15.27 -4.21 -1.83
C ILE A 84 14.47 -5.05 -0.82
N PRO A 85 15.02 -5.46 0.34
CA PRO A 85 14.23 -6.19 1.34
C PRO A 85 13.09 -5.33 1.90
N GLY A 86 13.28 -4.02 2.03
CA GLY A 86 12.21 -3.08 2.42
C GLY A 86 11.01 -3.12 1.49
N MET A 87 11.23 -3.19 0.18
CA MET A 87 10.17 -3.28 -0.82
C MET A 87 9.43 -4.63 -0.78
N ILE A 88 10.14 -5.74 -0.53
CA ILE A 88 9.51 -7.05 -0.34
C ILE A 88 8.58 -7.01 0.90
N LEU A 89 9.08 -6.49 2.01
CA LEU A 89 8.31 -6.39 3.25
C LEU A 89 7.15 -5.39 3.12
N PHE A 90 7.34 -4.31 2.37
CA PHE A 90 6.27 -3.37 2.07
C PHE A 90 5.17 -4.02 1.23
N GLY A 91 5.52 -4.77 0.19
CA GLY A 91 4.57 -5.55 -0.60
C GLY A 91 3.83 -6.59 0.25
N PHE A 92 4.54 -7.29 1.14
CA PHE A 92 3.93 -8.25 2.05
C PHE A 92 2.90 -7.60 2.99
N GLY A 93 3.23 -6.47 3.59
CA GLY A 93 2.36 -5.78 4.55
C GLY A 93 1.14 -5.14 3.91
N THR A 94 1.22 -4.73 2.64
CA THR A 94 0.13 -4.04 1.94
C THR A 94 -0.81 -4.98 1.18
N ALA A 95 -0.37 -6.19 0.85
CA ALA A 95 -1.06 -7.12 -0.05
C ALA A 95 -2.51 -7.44 0.32
N ASN A 96 -2.79 -7.63 1.59
CA ASN A 96 -4.11 -8.04 2.08
C ASN A 96 -4.99 -6.86 2.51
N PHE A 97 -4.46 -5.65 2.50
CA PHE A 97 -5.17 -4.45 2.95
C PHE A 97 -6.48 -4.22 2.18
N ILE A 98 -6.41 -4.28 0.85
CA ILE A 98 -7.58 -4.07 -0.02
C ILE A 98 -8.67 -5.10 0.28
N ALA A 99 -8.31 -6.38 0.44
CA ALA A 99 -9.26 -7.44 0.74
C ALA A 99 -9.97 -7.21 2.09
N VAL A 100 -9.24 -6.75 3.09
CA VAL A 100 -9.81 -6.42 4.41
C VAL A 100 -10.74 -5.20 4.31
N VAL A 101 -10.38 -4.16 3.55
CA VAL A 101 -11.23 -2.99 3.32
C VAL A 101 -12.55 -3.39 2.66
N TYR A 102 -12.52 -4.20 1.60
CA TYR A 102 -13.75 -4.69 0.96
C TYR A 102 -14.62 -5.49 1.93
N ARG A 103 -14.02 -6.39 2.71
CA ARG A 103 -14.76 -7.15 3.74
C ARG A 103 -15.43 -6.23 4.77
N GLN A 104 -14.71 -5.23 5.27
CA GLN A 104 -15.25 -4.30 6.25
C GLN A 104 -16.36 -3.42 5.66
N ALA A 105 -16.20 -2.98 4.42
CA ALA A 105 -17.23 -2.22 3.74
C ALA A 105 -18.53 -3.03 3.54
N ILE A 106 -18.41 -4.28 3.11
CA ILE A 106 -19.56 -5.18 2.95
C ILE A 106 -20.26 -5.43 4.30
N LYS A 107 -19.48 -5.66 5.37
CA LYS A 107 -20.02 -5.86 6.72
C LYS A 107 -20.74 -4.62 7.28
N SER A 108 -20.32 -3.43 6.86
CA SER A 108 -20.84 -2.15 7.38
C SER A 108 -21.91 -1.52 6.52
N SER A 109 -22.11 -2.00 5.31
CA SER A 109 -23.09 -1.46 4.35
C SER A 109 -24.43 -2.14 4.51
N ASN A 110 -25.51 -1.36 4.40
CA ASN A 110 -26.87 -1.87 4.28
C ASN A 110 -27.28 -2.10 2.81
N GLU A 111 -26.36 -1.83 1.87
CA GLU A 111 -26.62 -1.97 0.44
C GLU A 111 -26.26 -3.37 -0.07
N PRO A 112 -26.79 -3.77 -1.25
CA PRO A 112 -26.41 -5.01 -1.91
C PRO A 112 -24.91 -5.10 -2.11
N ILE A 113 -24.32 -6.28 -1.91
CA ILE A 113 -22.88 -6.54 -2.02
C ILE A 113 -22.32 -6.02 -3.35
N ASN A 114 -23.04 -6.28 -4.45
CA ASN A 114 -22.62 -5.87 -5.79
C ASN A 114 -22.45 -4.35 -5.90
N LEU A 115 -23.36 -3.58 -5.32
CA LEU A 115 -23.31 -2.12 -5.34
C LEU A 115 -22.18 -1.58 -4.48
N THR A 116 -22.01 -2.12 -3.27
CA THR A 116 -20.89 -1.77 -2.38
C THR A 116 -19.53 -2.02 -3.04
N VAL A 117 -19.36 -3.19 -3.65
CA VAL A 117 -18.11 -3.56 -4.35
C VAL A 117 -17.88 -2.65 -5.57
N SER A 118 -18.92 -2.39 -6.36
CA SER A 118 -18.84 -1.52 -7.54
C SER A 118 -18.44 -0.09 -7.17
N ASN A 119 -19.05 0.48 -6.13
CA ASN A 119 -18.74 1.83 -5.66
C ASN A 119 -17.29 1.94 -5.17
N LEU A 120 -16.81 0.96 -4.40
CA LEU A 120 -15.41 0.92 -3.96
C LEU A 120 -14.44 0.77 -5.13
N ALA A 121 -14.76 -0.09 -6.09
CA ALA A 121 -13.93 -0.26 -7.28
C ALA A 121 -13.84 1.03 -8.10
N THR A 122 -14.97 1.70 -8.33
CA THR A 122 -15.02 2.98 -9.07
C THR A 122 -14.16 4.05 -8.40
N LEU A 123 -14.28 4.21 -7.08
CA LEU A 123 -13.44 5.13 -6.32
C LEU A 123 -11.95 4.76 -6.39
N GLY A 124 -11.63 3.46 -6.34
CA GLY A 124 -10.27 2.98 -6.49
C GLY A 124 -9.68 3.23 -7.87
N PHE A 125 -10.47 3.08 -8.94
CA PHE A 125 -10.01 3.37 -10.30
C PHE A 125 -9.80 4.87 -10.55
N ALA A 126 -10.66 5.73 -10.00
CA ALA A 126 -10.48 7.17 -10.08
C ALA A 126 -9.11 7.59 -9.51
N GLY A 127 -8.75 7.07 -8.34
CA GLY A 127 -7.45 7.31 -7.77
C GLY A 127 -6.28 6.81 -8.62
N PHE A 128 -6.40 5.62 -9.21
CA PHE A 128 -5.37 5.07 -10.10
C PHE A 128 -5.13 5.96 -11.34
N ILE A 129 -6.15 6.64 -11.86
CA ILE A 129 -6.02 7.55 -12.99
C ILE A 129 -5.36 8.87 -12.59
N PHE A 130 -5.78 9.46 -11.46
CA PHE A 130 -5.29 10.77 -11.03
C PHE A 130 -3.98 10.69 -10.24
N GLY A 131 -3.71 9.59 -9.56
CA GLY A 131 -2.53 9.39 -8.71
C GLY A 131 -1.20 9.67 -9.43
N PRO A 132 -0.88 9.01 -10.55
CA PRO A 132 0.36 9.24 -11.28
C PRO A 132 0.57 10.68 -11.75
N VAL A 133 -0.51 11.37 -12.13
CA VAL A 133 -0.46 12.78 -12.58
C VAL A 133 -0.08 13.69 -11.41
N ILE A 134 -0.72 13.51 -10.25
CA ILE A 134 -0.42 14.30 -9.05
C ILE A 134 1.02 14.07 -8.60
N VAL A 135 1.44 12.80 -8.57
CA VAL A 135 2.81 12.44 -8.17
C VAL A 135 3.84 12.98 -9.17
N GLY A 136 3.56 12.93 -10.47
CA GLY A 136 4.43 13.50 -11.49
C GLY A 136 4.64 14.99 -11.28
N TYR A 137 3.56 15.72 -11.05
CA TYR A 137 3.63 17.15 -10.74
C TYR A 137 4.41 17.43 -9.46
N MET A 138 4.16 16.68 -8.40
CA MET A 138 4.90 16.81 -7.14
C MET A 138 6.38 16.45 -7.30
N ALA A 139 6.70 15.47 -8.13
CA ALA A 139 8.08 15.05 -8.38
C ALA A 139 8.92 16.14 -9.06
N GLU A 140 8.29 16.95 -9.91
CA GLU A 140 8.95 18.07 -10.57
C GLU A 140 9.40 19.17 -9.60
N TYR A 141 8.58 19.44 -8.56
CA TYR A 141 8.86 20.51 -7.60
C TYR A 141 9.65 20.04 -6.36
N PHE A 142 9.38 18.84 -5.86
CA PHE A 142 9.89 18.35 -4.58
C PHE A 142 10.85 17.16 -4.72
N GLY A 143 10.98 16.59 -5.92
CA GLY A 143 11.80 15.41 -6.17
C GLY A 143 11.08 14.08 -5.86
N LEU A 144 11.65 13.00 -6.41
CA LEU A 144 11.05 11.65 -6.29
C LEU A 144 11.16 11.06 -4.89
N THR A 145 12.27 11.32 -4.19
CA THR A 145 12.47 10.86 -2.81
C THR A 145 11.39 11.42 -1.89
N PHE A 146 11.00 12.69 -2.04
CA PHE A 146 9.89 13.28 -1.29
C PHE A 146 8.58 12.52 -1.54
N ASN A 147 8.30 12.15 -2.79
CA ASN A 147 7.10 11.38 -3.12
C ASN A 147 7.07 10.01 -2.44
N MET A 148 8.22 9.35 -2.28
CA MET A 148 8.30 8.08 -1.55
C MET A 148 7.97 8.25 -0.06
N TYR A 149 8.38 9.37 0.57
CA TYR A 149 7.95 9.70 1.93
C TYR A 149 6.44 9.96 2.00
N VAL A 150 5.90 10.73 1.06
CA VAL A 150 4.45 10.98 0.99
C VAL A 150 3.67 9.66 0.87
N LEU A 151 4.14 8.72 0.04
CA LEU A 151 3.58 7.38 -0.07
C LEU A 151 3.54 6.65 1.28
N SER A 152 4.67 6.66 2.00
CA SER A 152 4.76 6.05 3.33
C SER A 152 3.74 6.65 4.31
N VAL A 153 3.60 7.98 4.33
CA VAL A 153 2.62 8.68 5.18
C VAL A 153 1.19 8.35 4.79
N ILE A 154 0.87 8.33 3.50
CA ILE A 154 -0.47 7.95 3.00
C ILE A 154 -0.84 6.54 3.47
N TRP A 155 0.08 5.58 3.37
CA TRP A 155 -0.15 4.23 3.85
C TRP A 155 -0.35 4.16 5.37
N ALA A 156 0.40 4.94 6.15
CA ALA A 156 0.20 5.05 7.59
C ALA A 156 -1.21 5.55 7.93
N ILE A 157 -1.66 6.61 7.25
CA ILE A 157 -3.02 7.15 7.41
C ILE A 157 -4.07 6.11 7.06
N ASN A 158 -3.90 5.38 5.95
CA ASN A 158 -4.83 4.32 5.55
C ASN A 158 -4.90 3.18 6.59
N GLY A 159 -3.76 2.74 7.12
CA GLY A 159 -3.71 1.74 8.19
C GLY A 159 -4.44 2.19 9.45
N LEU A 160 -4.22 3.44 9.89
CA LEU A 160 -4.88 4.02 11.05
C LEU A 160 -6.39 4.17 10.84
N LEU A 161 -6.82 4.64 9.66
CA LEU A 161 -8.25 4.76 9.32
C LEU A 161 -8.95 3.40 9.35
N LEU A 162 -8.32 2.37 8.80
CA LEU A 162 -8.87 1.02 8.83
C LEU A 162 -9.06 0.53 10.27
N LEU A 163 -8.03 0.66 11.10
CA LEU A 163 -8.10 0.27 12.52
C LEU A 163 -9.19 1.03 13.28
N TYR A 164 -9.31 2.33 13.03
CA TYR A 164 -10.35 3.16 13.63
C TYR A 164 -11.77 2.68 13.23
N LEU A 165 -11.99 2.40 11.94
CA LEU A 165 -13.28 1.91 11.44
C LEU A 165 -13.63 0.54 12.02
N MET A 166 -12.66 -0.36 12.13
CA MET A 166 -12.86 -1.68 12.71
C MET A 166 -13.21 -1.59 14.21
N SER A 167 -12.51 -0.75 14.95
CA SER A 167 -12.81 -0.48 16.37
C SER A 167 -14.23 0.08 16.57
N LYS A 168 -14.66 1.01 15.70
CA LYS A 168 -16.02 1.58 15.76
C LYS A 168 -17.10 0.53 15.46
N ASN A 169 -16.84 -0.35 14.49
CA ASN A 169 -17.80 -1.40 14.12
C ASN A 169 -17.96 -2.44 15.25
N LYS A 170 -16.89 -2.81 15.93
CA LYS A 170 -16.97 -3.69 17.10
C LYS A 170 -17.86 -3.12 18.22
N ARG A 171 -17.77 -1.80 18.47
CA ARG A 171 -18.60 -1.13 19.49
C ARG A 171 -20.09 -1.06 19.14
N LYS A 172 -20.47 -1.20 17.88
CA LYS A 172 -21.88 -1.23 17.45
C LYS A 172 -22.54 -2.60 17.57
N LEU A 173 -21.74 -3.66 17.74
CA LEU A 173 -22.19 -5.05 17.82
C LEU A 173 -22.30 -5.54 19.27
N ILE A 174 -21.87 -4.73 20.26
CA ILE A 174 -22.02 -4.91 21.70
C ILE A 174 -23.16 -3.99 22.19
#